data_2cb312b0f615e160977c63e377614fc8
#
_entry.id   2cb312b0f615e160977c63e377614fc8
#
_cell.length_a   1.000
_cell.length_b   1.000
_cell.length_c   1.000
_cell.angle_alpha   90.00
_cell.angle_beta   90.00
_cell.angle_gamma   90.00
#
_symmetry.space_group_name_H-M   'P 1'
#
loop_
_entity.id
_entity.type
_entity.pdbx_description
1 polymer ?
#
loop_
_entity_poly.entity_id
_entity_poly.type
_entity_poly.pdbx_seq_one_letter_code
_entity_poly.pdbx_strand_id
1 'polypeptide(L)'
;MKKAITILLIACSIKTSLAQDLLEYRWDIGGGLGLCYYLGDVNRTPFSGGNVMAAFTARRNFNPRMALKTNLAFGKYSGTTKGYYLPESPGSPQQAIDAQFKGNVIDLGAQFELNFWGYGLGPGYKKLSRITPYAIVGFGITTGITDDATSFGINLPVGFGVKYKVKPRLNLIFEWTHRFTTIDKLDGLRLSDPYYIESSGLKNKDTYSFFMFTLTYDISPKYRLCNN
;
A
#
# COMPACT_ATOMS: atom_id res chain seq x y z
N MET A 1 -26.49 12.97 -11.86
CA MET A 1 -25.65 14.13 -11.50
C MET A 1 -26.06 14.79 -10.17
N LYS A 2 -27.34 15.17 -9.95
CA LYS A 2 -27.76 15.81 -8.68
C LYS A 2 -27.43 15.02 -7.40
N LYS A 3 -27.63 13.70 -7.39
CA LYS A 3 -27.31 12.83 -6.22
C LYS A 3 -25.81 12.77 -5.88
N ALA A 4 -24.93 12.81 -6.88
CA ALA A 4 -23.48 12.82 -6.66
C ALA A 4 -23.00 14.15 -6.06
N ILE A 5 -23.58 15.26 -6.47
CA ILE A 5 -23.29 16.60 -5.92
C ILE A 5 -23.76 16.69 -4.47
N THR A 6 -24.91 16.11 -4.13
CA THR A 6 -25.43 16.09 -2.76
C THR A 6 -24.53 15.27 -1.83
N ILE A 7 -24.02 14.13 -2.29
CA ILE A 7 -23.06 13.30 -1.51
C ILE A 7 -21.74 14.05 -1.33
N LEU A 8 -21.24 14.74 -2.33
CA LEU A 8 -20.04 15.56 -2.26
C LEU A 8 -20.21 16.74 -1.28
N LEU A 9 -21.35 17.39 -1.26
CA LEU A 9 -21.68 18.48 -0.33
C LEU A 9 -21.83 17.97 1.12
N ILE A 10 -22.41 16.79 1.34
CA ILE A 10 -22.49 16.16 2.66
C ILE A 10 -21.09 15.76 3.15
N ALA A 11 -20.22 15.25 2.28
CA ALA A 11 -18.83 14.94 2.62
C ALA A 11 -18.01 16.20 2.97
N CYS A 12 -18.26 17.34 2.32
CA CYS A 12 -17.64 18.62 2.64
C CYS A 12 -18.20 19.29 3.92
N SER A 13 -19.41 18.97 4.33
CA SER A 13 -20.05 19.54 5.52
C SER A 13 -19.71 18.82 6.83
N ILE A 14 -18.96 17.73 6.79
CA ILE A 14 -18.33 17.16 7.97
C ILE A 14 -17.22 18.13 8.41
N LYS A 15 -17.65 19.25 9.01
CA LYS A 15 -16.76 20.03 9.85
C LYS A 15 -16.39 19.11 11.00
N THR A 16 -15.24 18.47 10.85
CA THR A 16 -14.61 17.82 11.99
C THR A 16 -14.47 18.89 13.06
N SER A 17 -15.27 18.82 14.11
CA SER A 17 -14.93 19.41 15.39
C SER A 17 -13.59 18.77 15.77
N LEU A 18 -12.52 19.36 15.30
CA LEU A 18 -11.18 19.08 15.75
C LEU A 18 -11.13 19.65 17.17
N ALA A 19 -11.68 18.88 18.13
CA ALA A 19 -11.19 18.97 19.47
C ALA A 19 -9.67 18.90 19.31
N GLN A 20 -8.97 19.99 19.62
CA GLN A 20 -7.54 20.12 19.45
C GLN A 20 -6.86 19.18 20.46
N ASP A 21 -6.88 17.89 20.17
CA ASP A 21 -5.96 16.93 20.75
C ASP A 21 -4.59 17.28 20.19
N LEU A 22 -3.91 18.16 20.96
CA LEU A 22 -2.60 18.64 20.61
C LEU A 22 -1.65 17.46 20.54
N LEU A 23 -1.39 17.04 19.31
CA LEU A 23 -0.35 16.07 19.02
C LEU A 23 0.99 16.62 19.48
N GLU A 24 1.75 15.78 20.16
CA GLU A 24 3.11 16.12 20.54
C GLU A 24 4.00 16.37 19.32
N TYR A 25 3.78 15.58 18.25
CA TYR A 25 4.49 15.69 16.98
C TYR A 25 3.53 15.54 15.80
N ARG A 26 3.65 16.43 14.82
CA ARG A 26 2.79 16.46 13.64
C ARG A 26 3.36 15.73 12.43
N TRP A 27 4.68 15.68 12.32
CA TRP A 27 5.33 15.08 11.16
C TRP A 27 6.31 14.00 11.61
N ASP A 28 6.31 12.90 10.89
CA ASP A 28 7.36 11.89 10.97
C ASP A 28 7.83 11.50 9.56
N ILE A 29 9.10 11.16 9.47
CA ILE A 29 9.75 10.67 8.26
C ILE A 29 10.52 9.40 8.60
N GLY A 30 10.68 8.53 7.63
CA GLY A 30 11.44 7.31 7.85
C GLY A 30 11.65 6.49 6.59
N GLY A 31 12.34 5.38 6.79
CA GLY A 31 12.60 4.37 5.78
C GLY A 31 12.16 2.99 6.24
N GLY A 32 11.84 2.15 5.28
CA GLY A 32 11.43 0.78 5.53
C GLY A 32 12.06 -0.20 4.55
N LEU A 33 12.20 -1.42 5.02
CA LEU A 33 12.60 -2.57 4.21
C LEU A 33 11.51 -3.62 4.32
N GLY A 34 11.36 -4.41 3.26
CA GLY A 34 10.30 -5.41 3.23
C GLY A 34 10.37 -6.34 2.04
N LEU A 35 9.24 -6.96 1.78
CA LEU A 35 9.06 -7.90 0.68
C LEU A 35 7.92 -7.43 -0.22
N CYS A 36 8.13 -7.54 -1.51
CA CYS A 36 7.13 -7.32 -2.54
C CYS A 36 6.71 -8.68 -3.12
N TYR A 37 5.42 -8.95 -3.13
CA TYR A 37 4.82 -10.17 -3.69
C TYR A 37 3.92 -9.79 -4.85
N TYR A 38 4.11 -10.41 -5.99
CA TYR A 38 3.23 -10.27 -7.14
C TYR A 38 2.10 -11.31 -7.10
N LEU A 39 0.89 -10.89 -7.44
CA LEU A 39 -0.29 -11.73 -7.60
C LEU A 39 -0.98 -11.33 -8.90
N GLY A 40 -0.98 -12.22 -9.87
CA GLY A 40 -1.58 -11.99 -11.19
C GLY A 40 -1.77 -13.30 -11.92
N ASP A 41 -1.95 -13.24 -13.22
CA ASP A 41 -2.22 -14.41 -14.05
C ASP A 41 -1.11 -15.47 -13.99
N VAL A 42 0.13 -15.03 -13.76
CA VAL A 42 1.33 -15.87 -13.73
C VAL A 42 1.65 -16.42 -12.35
N ASN A 43 1.20 -15.79 -11.27
CA ASN A 43 1.43 -16.25 -9.90
C ASN A 43 0.14 -16.19 -9.09
N ARG A 44 -0.52 -17.31 -8.91
CA ARG A 44 -1.75 -17.46 -8.11
C ARG A 44 -1.49 -17.87 -6.67
N THR A 45 -0.24 -18.19 -6.32
CA THR A 45 0.08 -18.62 -4.96
C THR A 45 0.45 -17.39 -4.12
N PRO A 46 -0.37 -17.02 -3.13
CA PRO A 46 -0.06 -15.92 -2.23
C PRO A 46 1.30 -16.16 -1.54
N PHE A 47 2.08 -15.09 -1.39
CA PHE A 47 3.39 -15.09 -0.71
C PHE A 47 4.49 -15.92 -1.38
N SER A 48 4.30 -16.41 -2.60
CA SER A 48 5.35 -17.05 -3.39
C SER A 48 6.15 -15.99 -4.18
N GLY A 49 7.45 -16.18 -4.28
CA GLY A 49 8.32 -15.30 -5.08
C GLY A 49 8.55 -13.90 -4.49
N GLY A 50 8.48 -13.75 -3.15
CA GLY A 50 8.74 -12.48 -2.49
C GLY A 50 10.16 -11.97 -2.71
N ASN A 51 10.29 -10.74 -3.21
CA ASN A 51 11.55 -10.07 -3.44
C ASN A 51 11.71 -8.86 -2.54
N VAL A 52 12.95 -8.46 -2.32
CA VAL A 52 13.29 -7.34 -1.44
C VAL A 52 12.75 -6.03 -2.00
N MET A 53 12.22 -5.21 -1.11
CA MET A 53 11.81 -3.85 -1.38
C MET A 53 12.34 -2.88 -0.33
N ALA A 54 12.46 -1.62 -0.71
CA ALA A 54 12.75 -0.51 0.18
C ALA A 54 11.74 0.62 -0.05
N ALA A 55 11.43 1.36 0.99
CA ALA A 55 10.53 2.50 0.89
C ALA A 55 10.99 3.66 1.76
N PHE A 56 10.71 4.86 1.29
CA PHE A 56 10.77 6.09 2.06
C PHE A 56 9.35 6.57 2.37
N THR A 57 9.09 6.99 3.61
CA THR A 57 7.78 7.45 4.04
C THR A 57 7.87 8.80 4.72
N ALA A 58 6.89 9.65 4.42
CA ALA A 58 6.62 10.89 5.13
C ALA A 58 5.17 10.86 5.60
N ARG A 59 4.94 11.15 6.87
CA ARG A 59 3.61 11.10 7.47
C ARG A 59 3.27 12.39 8.16
N ARG A 60 2.05 12.87 7.91
CA ARG A 60 1.45 13.98 8.63
C ARG A 60 0.33 13.46 9.54
N ASN A 61 0.53 13.57 10.82
CA ASN A 61 -0.47 13.21 11.82
C ASN A 61 -1.43 14.40 12.02
N PHE A 62 -2.73 14.20 11.82
CA PHE A 62 -3.76 15.21 12.08
C PHE A 62 -4.22 15.16 13.53
N ASN A 63 -4.40 13.94 14.05
CA ASN A 63 -4.76 13.67 15.43
C ASN A 63 -4.21 12.27 15.84
N PRO A 64 -4.33 11.82 17.10
CA PRO A 64 -3.82 10.52 17.52
C PRO A 64 -4.40 9.31 16.77
N ARG A 65 -5.51 9.50 16.04
CA ARG A 65 -6.20 8.43 15.32
C ARG A 65 -6.10 8.54 13.80
N MET A 66 -5.75 9.71 13.26
CA MET A 66 -5.77 9.95 11.81
C MET A 66 -4.44 10.51 11.32
N ALA A 67 -3.94 9.96 10.24
CA ALA A 67 -2.74 10.44 9.57
C ALA A 67 -2.85 10.30 8.06
N LEU A 68 -2.10 11.12 7.34
CA LEU A 68 -1.86 11.00 5.91
C LEU A 68 -0.40 10.62 5.72
N LYS A 69 -0.15 9.51 5.07
CA LYS A 69 1.18 9.00 4.73
C LYS A 69 1.41 9.12 3.24
N THR A 70 2.55 9.64 2.85
CA THR A 70 3.10 9.53 1.49
C THR A 70 4.23 8.52 1.54
N ASN A 71 4.28 7.62 0.58
CA ASN A 71 5.36 6.66 0.46
C ASN A 71 5.89 6.62 -0.97
N LEU A 72 7.21 6.48 -1.08
CA LEU A 72 7.92 6.17 -2.30
C LEU A 72 8.60 4.81 -2.08
N ALA A 73 8.19 3.80 -2.84
CA ALA A 73 8.67 2.45 -2.70
C ALA A 73 9.35 1.96 -3.97
N PHE A 74 10.41 1.18 -3.78
CA PHE A 74 11.17 0.52 -4.82
C PHE A 74 11.23 -0.96 -4.47
N GLY A 75 10.75 -1.82 -5.34
CA GLY A 75 10.73 -3.25 -5.12
C GLY A 75 11.09 -4.03 -6.37
N LYS A 76 11.52 -5.25 -6.16
CA LYS A 76 11.64 -6.25 -7.21
C LYS A 76 10.45 -7.20 -7.10
N TYR A 77 10.00 -7.72 -8.21
CA TYR A 77 9.02 -8.78 -8.24
C TYR A 77 9.41 -9.82 -9.29
N SER A 78 8.97 -11.04 -9.08
CA SER A 78 9.20 -12.15 -10.00
C SER A 78 8.01 -13.10 -9.98
N GLY A 79 7.79 -13.77 -11.07
CA GLY A 79 6.77 -14.81 -11.18
C GLY A 79 7.24 -15.93 -12.11
N THR A 80 6.61 -17.07 -11.96
CA THR A 80 6.84 -18.26 -12.81
C THR A 80 5.53 -18.95 -13.10
N THR A 81 5.33 -19.31 -14.36
CA THR A 81 4.18 -20.12 -14.82
C THR A 81 4.45 -21.62 -14.71
N LYS A 82 5.54 -22.03 -14.07
CA LYS A 82 5.91 -23.45 -13.99
C LYS A 82 4.77 -24.31 -13.42
N GLY A 83 4.31 -25.27 -14.22
CA GLY A 83 3.18 -26.13 -13.84
C GLY A 83 1.80 -25.67 -14.34
N TYR A 84 1.72 -24.59 -15.12
CA TYR A 84 0.50 -24.17 -15.80
C TYR A 84 0.47 -24.74 -17.22
N TYR A 85 -0.70 -25.20 -17.63
CA TYR A 85 -0.97 -25.73 -18.96
C TYR A 85 -2.00 -24.86 -19.65
N LEU A 86 -1.82 -24.64 -20.96
CA LEU A 86 -2.86 -24.00 -21.78
C LEU A 86 -4.13 -24.91 -21.78
N PRO A 87 -5.32 -24.30 -21.78
CA PRO A 87 -6.54 -25.07 -21.95
C PRO A 87 -6.47 -25.86 -23.25
N GLU A 88 -6.89 -27.13 -23.20
CA GLU A 88 -6.89 -28.04 -24.37
C GLU A 88 -7.72 -27.46 -25.50
N SER A 89 -7.09 -27.22 -26.65
CA SER A 89 -7.81 -27.11 -27.90
C SER A 89 -8.02 -28.55 -28.45
N PRO A 90 -9.20 -28.90 -28.92
CA PRO A 90 -9.45 -30.25 -29.48
C PRO A 90 -8.39 -30.61 -30.54
N GLY A 91 -7.56 -31.61 -30.26
CA GLY A 91 -6.54 -32.12 -31.17
C GLY A 91 -5.11 -31.57 -30.98
N SER A 92 -4.85 -30.74 -29.99
CA SER A 92 -3.49 -30.26 -29.67
C SER A 92 -3.01 -30.87 -28.35
N PRO A 93 -1.72 -31.31 -28.24
CA PRO A 93 -1.18 -31.77 -26.96
C PRO A 93 -1.13 -30.61 -25.97
N GLN A 94 -1.36 -30.90 -24.69
CA GLN A 94 -1.22 -29.93 -23.59
C GLN A 94 0.17 -29.29 -23.63
N GLN A 95 0.24 -28.00 -23.87
CA GLN A 95 1.48 -27.27 -23.93
C GLN A 95 1.72 -26.61 -22.57
N ALA A 96 2.78 -27.03 -21.87
CA ALA A 96 3.21 -26.38 -20.66
C ALA A 96 3.77 -24.99 -20.98
N ILE A 97 3.32 -23.99 -20.23
CA ILE A 97 3.89 -22.64 -20.32
C ILE A 97 4.97 -22.54 -19.24
N ASP A 98 6.24 -22.58 -19.63
CA ASP A 98 7.37 -22.36 -18.74
C ASP A 98 7.95 -20.96 -18.97
N ALA A 99 7.23 -19.95 -18.51
CA ALA A 99 7.67 -18.57 -18.57
C ALA A 99 8.09 -18.08 -17.19
N GLN A 100 9.19 -17.38 -17.12
CA GLN A 100 9.68 -16.69 -15.92
C GLN A 100 9.86 -15.23 -16.28
N PHE A 101 9.41 -14.36 -15.39
CA PHE A 101 9.64 -12.94 -15.54
C PHE A 101 10.18 -12.34 -14.25
N LYS A 102 10.94 -11.27 -14.41
CA LYS A 102 11.47 -10.43 -13.34
C LYS A 102 11.21 -8.98 -13.71
N GLY A 103 10.86 -8.20 -12.72
CA GLY A 103 10.62 -6.78 -12.93
C GLY A 103 10.95 -5.97 -11.69
N ASN A 104 11.01 -4.66 -11.89
CA ASN A 104 11.12 -3.69 -10.82
C ASN A 104 9.83 -2.89 -10.74
N VAL A 105 9.40 -2.57 -9.54
CA VAL A 105 8.25 -1.69 -9.30
C VAL A 105 8.72 -0.44 -8.59
N ILE A 106 8.25 0.70 -9.09
CA ILE A 106 8.34 2.00 -8.44
C ILE A 106 6.92 2.42 -8.11
N ASP A 107 6.67 2.70 -6.86
CA ASP A 107 5.34 3.05 -6.35
C ASP A 107 5.40 4.36 -5.58
N LEU A 108 4.62 5.33 -6.00
CA LEU A 108 4.43 6.59 -5.29
C LEU A 108 2.96 6.70 -4.89
N GLY A 109 2.68 6.76 -3.59
CA GLY A 109 1.32 6.78 -3.09
C GLY A 109 1.08 7.76 -1.95
N ALA A 110 -0.19 8.17 -1.82
CA ALA A 110 -0.73 8.89 -0.68
C ALA A 110 -1.80 8.00 -0.01
N GLN A 111 -1.65 7.77 1.28
CA GLN A 111 -2.45 6.81 2.03
C GLN A 111 -2.99 7.45 3.30
N PHE A 112 -4.28 7.30 3.51
CA PHE A 112 -4.95 7.67 4.75
C PHE A 112 -4.85 6.51 5.74
N GLU A 113 -4.46 6.81 6.97
CA GLU A 113 -4.30 5.86 8.06
C GLU A 113 -5.29 6.17 9.17
N LEU A 114 -5.99 5.14 9.63
CA LEU A 114 -6.92 5.21 10.76
C LEU A 114 -6.43 4.30 11.88
N ASN A 115 -5.92 4.89 12.94
CA ASN A 115 -5.50 4.17 14.15
C ASN A 115 -6.72 3.79 14.98
N PHE A 116 -6.82 2.52 15.41
CA PHE A 116 -7.94 2.06 16.23
C PHE A 116 -7.86 2.60 17.66
N TRP A 117 -6.65 2.82 18.16
CA TRP A 117 -6.42 3.46 19.45
C TRP A 117 -5.65 4.77 19.27
N GLY A 118 -5.79 5.70 20.21
CA GLY A 118 -5.03 6.94 20.20
C GLY A 118 -3.53 6.66 20.31
N TYR A 119 -2.78 6.93 19.24
CA TYR A 119 -1.37 6.62 19.16
C TYR A 119 -0.50 7.74 19.73
N GLY A 120 0.41 7.40 20.64
CA GLY A 120 1.38 8.33 21.20
C GLY A 120 1.82 8.00 22.61
N LEU A 121 2.65 8.89 23.14
CA LEU A 121 3.02 8.94 24.56
C LEU A 121 2.42 10.23 25.15
N GLY A 122 1.81 10.13 26.30
CA GLY A 122 1.21 11.28 26.97
C GLY A 122 0.73 10.95 28.37
N PRO A 123 0.29 11.96 29.11
CA PRO A 123 -0.27 11.75 30.45
C PRO A 123 -1.49 10.83 30.39
N GLY A 124 -1.72 10.08 31.46
CA GLY A 124 -2.74 9.01 31.50
C GLY A 124 -4.17 9.45 31.16
N TYR A 125 -4.52 10.73 31.40
CA TYR A 125 -5.84 11.26 31.04
C TYR A 125 -6.10 11.33 29.53
N LYS A 126 -5.05 11.32 28.69
CA LYS A 126 -5.18 11.34 27.21
C LYS A 126 -5.46 9.97 26.60
N LYS A 127 -5.42 8.89 27.39
CA LYS A 127 -5.64 7.51 26.94
C LYS A 127 -4.87 7.15 25.65
N LEU A 128 -3.61 7.63 25.54
CA LEU A 128 -2.74 7.32 24.43
C LEU A 128 -2.07 5.96 24.65
N SER A 129 -1.89 5.22 23.55
CA SER A 129 -1.27 3.90 23.56
C SER A 129 0.06 3.93 22.79
N ARG A 130 1.06 3.24 23.33
CA ARG A 130 2.34 3.00 22.65
C ARG A 130 2.21 2.10 21.43
N ILE A 131 1.19 1.25 21.41
CA ILE A 131 0.92 0.33 20.32
C ILE A 131 -0.49 0.59 19.80
N THR A 132 -0.65 0.61 18.48
CA THR A 132 -1.95 0.70 17.84
C THR A 132 -1.96 -0.06 16.54
N PRO A 133 -2.93 -0.95 16.32
CA PRO A 133 -3.26 -1.40 14.98
C PRO A 133 -3.95 -0.26 14.23
N TYR A 134 -3.81 -0.27 12.90
CA TYR A 134 -4.40 0.74 12.03
C TYR A 134 -4.78 0.17 10.68
N ALA A 135 -5.77 0.79 10.05
CA ALA A 135 -6.19 0.51 8.69
C ALA A 135 -5.64 1.55 7.73
N ILE A 136 -5.48 1.14 6.48
CA ILE A 136 -4.89 1.95 5.41
C ILE A 136 -5.77 1.88 4.18
N VAL A 137 -6.01 3.03 3.56
CA VAL A 137 -6.60 3.15 2.23
C VAL A 137 -5.99 4.35 1.53
N GLY A 138 -5.78 4.28 0.22
CA GLY A 138 -5.17 5.41 -0.47
C GLY A 138 -5.22 5.31 -1.98
N PHE A 139 -4.43 6.16 -2.61
CA PHE A 139 -4.21 6.20 -4.05
C PHE A 139 -2.72 6.26 -4.32
N GLY A 140 -2.29 5.68 -5.42
CA GLY A 140 -0.91 5.72 -5.85
C GLY A 140 -0.78 5.59 -7.36
N ILE A 141 0.46 5.77 -7.77
CA ILE A 141 0.92 5.58 -9.14
C ILE A 141 1.99 4.50 -9.10
N THR A 142 1.87 3.53 -9.97
CA THR A 142 2.82 2.43 -10.10
C THR A 142 3.46 2.48 -11.47
N THR A 143 4.77 2.30 -11.50
CA THR A 143 5.53 2.03 -12.71
C THR A 143 6.18 0.66 -12.57
N GLY A 144 5.82 -0.25 -13.43
CA GLY A 144 6.45 -1.57 -13.58
C GLY A 144 7.48 -1.51 -14.71
N ILE A 145 8.69 -1.95 -14.44
CA ILE A 145 9.78 -2.00 -15.42
C ILE A 145 10.21 -3.46 -15.51
N THR A 146 9.95 -4.05 -16.67
CA THR A 146 10.37 -5.41 -17.05
C THR A 146 11.33 -5.31 -18.22
N ASP A 147 12.11 -6.35 -18.49
CA ASP A 147 13.10 -6.35 -19.59
C ASP A 147 12.46 -6.01 -20.96
N ASP A 148 11.19 -6.39 -21.16
CA ASP A 148 10.48 -6.23 -22.44
C ASP A 148 9.54 -5.02 -22.49
N ALA A 149 9.14 -4.44 -21.34
CA ALA A 149 8.13 -3.38 -21.30
C ALA A 149 8.22 -2.52 -20.04
N THR A 150 7.84 -1.25 -20.20
CA THR A 150 7.53 -0.36 -19.07
C THR A 150 6.03 -0.12 -19.03
N SER A 151 5.42 -0.40 -17.89
CA SER A 151 3.99 -0.23 -17.64
C SER A 151 3.76 0.86 -16.61
N PHE A 152 2.76 1.69 -16.85
CA PHE A 152 2.38 2.78 -15.94
C PHE A 152 0.88 2.70 -15.65
N GLY A 153 0.51 2.90 -14.39
CA GLY A 153 -0.90 2.93 -14.02
C GLY A 153 -1.15 3.44 -12.61
N ILE A 154 -2.43 3.50 -12.28
CA ILE A 154 -2.92 3.91 -10.96
C ILE A 154 -3.08 2.67 -10.10
N ASN A 155 -2.80 2.79 -8.81
CA ASN A 155 -3.07 1.75 -7.82
C ASN A 155 -3.94 2.27 -6.68
N LEU A 156 -4.67 1.34 -6.06
CA LEU A 156 -5.46 1.55 -4.85
C LEU A 156 -4.86 0.66 -3.74
N PRO A 157 -4.02 1.22 -2.86
CA PRO A 157 -3.50 0.50 -1.71
C PRO A 157 -4.57 0.38 -0.63
N VAL A 158 -4.77 -0.83 -0.14
CA VAL A 158 -5.61 -1.17 1.01
C VAL A 158 -4.83 -2.09 1.92
N GLY A 159 -4.90 -1.90 3.22
CA GLY A 159 -4.15 -2.75 4.13
C GLY A 159 -4.34 -2.44 5.59
N PHE A 160 -3.49 -3.04 6.38
CA PHE A 160 -3.44 -2.83 7.81
C PHE A 160 -2.01 -2.91 8.32
N GLY A 161 -1.81 -2.42 9.52
CA GLY A 161 -0.51 -2.47 10.16
C GLY A 161 -0.59 -2.27 11.66
N VAL A 162 0.57 -2.29 12.29
CA VAL A 162 0.74 -2.03 13.72
C VAL A 162 1.86 -1.01 13.88
N LYS A 163 1.59 0.03 14.65
CA LYS A 163 2.57 1.03 15.05
C LYS A 163 3.00 0.79 16.49
N TYR A 164 4.29 0.87 16.75
CA TYR A 164 4.86 0.78 18.07
C TYR A 164 5.78 1.97 18.34
N LYS A 165 5.52 2.70 19.42
CA LYS A 165 6.34 3.83 19.86
C LYS A 165 7.50 3.35 20.72
N VAL A 166 8.68 3.21 20.11
CA VAL A 166 9.90 2.72 20.77
C VAL A 166 10.43 3.77 21.75
N LYS A 167 10.54 5.03 21.30
CA LYS A 167 10.98 6.20 22.07
C LYS A 167 10.06 7.39 21.75
N PRO A 168 10.13 8.51 22.50
CA PRO A 168 9.26 9.66 22.25
C PRO A 168 9.23 10.15 20.81
N ARG A 169 10.34 10.00 20.07
CA ARG A 169 10.44 10.40 18.66
C ARG A 169 10.65 9.24 17.68
N LEU A 170 10.76 8.00 18.16
CA LEU A 170 11.09 6.85 17.33
C LEU A 170 9.91 5.88 17.27
N ASN A 171 9.46 5.58 16.06
CA ASN A 171 8.36 4.67 15.81
C ASN A 171 8.85 3.48 14.97
N LEU A 172 8.46 2.29 15.36
CA LEU A 172 8.57 1.07 14.58
C LEU A 172 7.20 0.71 14.04
N ILE A 173 7.11 0.45 12.76
CA ILE A 173 5.84 0.22 12.08
C ILE A 173 5.98 -1.06 11.27
N PHE A 174 5.02 -1.94 11.45
CA PHE A 174 4.81 -3.11 10.63
C PHE A 174 3.56 -2.90 9.78
N GLU A 175 3.64 -3.18 8.48
CA GLU A 175 2.57 -2.89 7.53
C GLU A 175 2.47 -3.98 6.47
N TRP A 176 1.24 -4.40 6.21
CA TRP A 176 0.89 -5.19 5.04
C TRP A 176 -0.13 -4.42 4.22
N THR A 177 0.21 -4.18 2.95
CA THR A 177 -0.68 -3.49 2.01
C THR A 177 -0.81 -4.28 0.72
N HIS A 178 -2.03 -4.42 0.27
CA HIS A 178 -2.39 -4.98 -1.02
C HIS A 178 -2.75 -3.86 -1.97
N ARG A 179 -2.22 -3.89 -3.18
CA ARG A 179 -2.40 -2.86 -4.20
C ARG A 179 -3.14 -3.41 -5.39
N PHE A 180 -4.35 -2.92 -5.58
CA PHE A 180 -5.13 -3.16 -6.79
C PHE A 180 -4.67 -2.19 -7.86
N THR A 181 -4.16 -2.68 -9.00
CA THR A 181 -3.66 -1.83 -10.08
C THR A 181 -4.61 -1.79 -11.26
N THR A 182 -4.49 -0.77 -12.09
CA THR A 182 -5.14 -0.71 -13.39
C THR A 182 -4.26 -1.29 -14.50
N ILE A 183 -3.09 -1.78 -14.17
CA ILE A 183 -2.10 -2.30 -15.11
C ILE A 183 -2.40 -3.78 -15.38
N ASP A 184 -2.37 -4.16 -16.66
CA ASP A 184 -2.54 -5.54 -17.15
C ASP A 184 -1.23 -6.15 -17.69
N LYS A 185 -0.11 -5.48 -17.52
CA LYS A 185 1.16 -5.86 -18.15
C LYS A 185 2.34 -5.70 -17.20
N LEU A 186 2.10 -5.89 -15.90
CA LEU A 186 3.19 -5.90 -14.93
C LEU A 186 4.12 -7.09 -15.14
N ASP A 187 3.60 -8.18 -15.68
CA ASP A 187 4.36 -9.39 -16.00
C ASP A 187 5.22 -9.29 -17.29
N GLY A 188 5.05 -8.21 -18.07
CA GLY A 188 5.81 -7.99 -19.31
C GLY A 188 5.53 -9.01 -20.41
N LEU A 189 4.84 -10.07 -20.09
CA LEU A 189 4.52 -11.11 -21.04
C LEU A 189 3.37 -10.64 -21.94
N ARG A 190 3.58 -10.63 -23.25
CA ARG A 190 2.52 -10.58 -24.25
C ARG A 190 1.81 -11.93 -24.32
N LEU A 191 1.40 -12.46 -23.20
CA LEU A 191 0.40 -13.51 -23.15
C LEU A 191 -0.91 -12.80 -23.47
N SER A 192 -1.20 -12.66 -24.78
CA SER A 192 -2.53 -12.31 -25.25
C SER A 192 -3.48 -13.29 -24.61
N ASP A 193 -4.16 -12.86 -23.57
CA ASP A 193 -5.22 -13.50 -22.79
C ASP A 193 -5.37 -15.00 -23.10
N PRO A 194 -4.61 -15.92 -22.44
CA PRO A 194 -4.64 -17.35 -22.78
C PRO A 194 -6.01 -17.96 -22.56
N TYR A 195 -6.93 -17.26 -21.93
CA TYR A 195 -8.28 -17.72 -21.59
C TYR A 195 -9.39 -16.99 -22.34
N TYR A 196 -9.08 -16.05 -23.25
CA TYR A 196 -10.07 -15.25 -24.00
C TYR A 196 -11.12 -14.57 -23.11
N ILE A 197 -10.76 -14.21 -21.89
CA ILE A 197 -11.65 -13.54 -20.94
C ILE A 197 -11.39 -12.04 -21.03
N GLU A 198 -12.16 -11.33 -21.83
CA GLU A 198 -12.14 -9.86 -21.83
C GLU A 198 -12.54 -9.37 -20.45
N SER A 199 -11.58 -8.76 -19.74
CA SER A 199 -11.84 -8.21 -18.41
C SER A 199 -12.21 -6.74 -18.49
N SER A 200 -13.35 -6.39 -17.90
CA SER A 200 -13.81 -5.01 -17.78
C SER A 200 -13.57 -4.48 -16.36
N GLY A 201 -12.95 -3.32 -16.24
CA GLY A 201 -12.73 -2.63 -14.98
C GLY A 201 -11.55 -3.17 -14.15
N LEU A 202 -11.73 -3.38 -12.84
CA LEU A 202 -10.71 -3.84 -11.89
C LEU A 202 -10.64 -5.38 -11.77
N LYS A 203 -11.42 -6.10 -12.54
CA LYS A 203 -11.47 -7.57 -12.51
C LYS A 203 -10.37 -8.13 -13.40
N ASN A 204 -9.60 -9.11 -12.93
CA ASN A 204 -8.45 -9.71 -13.62
C ASN A 204 -7.28 -8.75 -13.93
N LYS A 205 -7.05 -7.75 -13.10
CA LYS A 205 -5.88 -6.88 -13.18
C LYS A 205 -4.76 -7.39 -12.28
N ASP A 206 -3.52 -7.09 -12.66
CA ASP A 206 -2.37 -7.41 -11.85
C ASP A 206 -2.44 -6.74 -10.48
N THR A 207 -2.08 -7.48 -9.45
CA THR A 207 -2.04 -6.96 -8.09
C THR A 207 -0.71 -7.31 -7.43
N TYR A 208 -0.32 -6.53 -6.45
CA TYR A 208 0.87 -6.84 -5.67
C TYR A 208 0.69 -6.44 -4.21
N SER A 209 1.43 -7.09 -3.35
CA SER A 209 1.40 -6.84 -1.91
C SER A 209 2.76 -6.43 -1.40
N PHE A 210 2.77 -5.48 -0.48
CA PHE A 210 3.96 -5.10 0.27
C PHE A 210 3.85 -5.52 1.72
N PHE A 211 4.90 -6.11 2.21
CA PHE A 211 5.09 -6.50 3.60
C PHE A 211 6.30 -5.74 4.10
N MET A 212 6.12 -4.77 4.99
CA MET A 212 7.15 -3.77 5.26
C MET A 212 7.34 -3.51 6.74
N PHE A 213 8.60 -3.42 7.16
CA PHE A 213 9.02 -2.87 8.44
C PHE A 213 9.61 -1.49 8.22
N THR A 214 9.06 -0.49 8.89
CA THR A 214 9.46 0.91 8.72
C THR A 214 9.87 1.49 10.06
N LEU A 215 10.99 2.19 10.08
CA LEU A 215 11.45 2.99 11.21
C LEU A 215 11.24 4.45 10.85
N THR A 216 10.46 5.18 11.68
CA THR A 216 10.21 6.61 11.46
C THR A 216 10.61 7.45 12.65
N TYR A 217 11.01 8.69 12.36
CA TYR A 217 11.43 9.67 13.34
C TYR A 217 10.54 10.91 13.27
N ASP A 218 10.05 11.35 14.44
CA ASP A 218 9.22 12.54 14.57
C ASP A 218 10.08 13.81 14.50
N ILE A 219 9.91 14.60 13.44
CA ILE A 219 10.76 15.77 13.11
C ILE A 219 10.19 17.10 13.57
N SER A 220 8.88 17.17 13.82
CA SER A 220 8.25 18.43 14.22
C SER A 220 8.64 18.85 15.64
N PRO A 221 8.61 20.18 15.93
CA PRO A 221 8.79 20.67 17.29
C PRO A 221 7.76 20.06 18.25
N LYS A 222 8.18 19.85 19.48
CA LYS A 222 7.26 19.43 20.54
C LYS A 222 6.33 20.60 20.88
N TYR A 223 5.03 20.43 20.63
CA TYR A 223 4.06 21.42 21.10
C TYR A 223 3.97 21.33 22.62
N ARG A 224 4.48 22.35 23.31
CA ARG A 224 4.28 22.52 24.74
C ARG A 224 2.91 23.17 24.93
N LEU A 225 2.05 22.54 25.70
CA LEU A 225 0.90 23.21 26.28
C LEU A 225 1.49 24.21 27.31
N CYS A 226 1.30 25.51 27.07
CA CYS A 226 1.46 26.48 28.13
C CYS A 226 0.33 26.19 29.12
N ASN A 227 0.64 25.54 30.22
CA ASN A 227 -0.20 25.64 31.42
C ASN A 227 0.03 27.02 32.01
N ASN A 228 -0.92 27.93 31.83
CA ASN A 228 -1.13 29.01 32.75
C ASN A 228 -1.90 28.47 33.93
#